data_29d8b3b0b0bcc5550a7749ba33fcc156
#
_entry.id   29d8b3b0b0bcc5550a7749ba33fcc156
#
_cell.length_a   1.000
_cell.length_b   1.000
_cell.length_c   1.000
_cell.angle_alpha   90.00
_cell.angle_beta   90.00
_cell.angle_gamma   90.00
#
_symmetry.space_group_name_H-M   'P 1'
#
loop_
_entity.id
_entity.type
_entity.pdbx_description
1 polymer ?
#
loop_
_entity_poly.entity_id
_entity_poly.type
_entity_poly.pdbx_seq_one_letter_code
_entity_poly.pdbx_strand_id
1 'polypeptide(L)'
;MWSRRDAVDYSLKRRATLVSLFKGTTSVIDACNADPYLKSAAKYHGEPVERLCPVCRKEEMVELRYAFGDQLGQYSGRIKSVAELEEMQDEFGEFRVYVVEVCRGCGWHHLIYSFKLGDGKYRKPPRKVRTLEDDDFVRG
;
A
#
# COMPACT_ATOMS: atom_id res chain seq x y z
N MET A 1 -10.13 -18.14 0.03
CA MET A 1 -8.77 -18.11 0.59
C MET A 1 -7.83 -17.46 -0.40
N TRP A 2 -6.92 -16.65 0.07
CA TRP A 2 -5.97 -15.93 -0.79
C TRP A 2 -4.89 -16.84 -1.33
N SER A 3 -4.67 -16.75 -2.63
CA SER A 3 -3.58 -17.46 -3.29
C SER A 3 -2.40 -16.51 -3.48
N ARG A 4 -1.69 -16.21 -2.42
CA ARG A 4 -0.55 -15.28 -2.44
C ARG A 4 0.67 -15.98 -3.02
N ARG A 5 1.32 -15.29 -3.97
CA ARG A 5 2.52 -15.80 -4.64
C ARG A 5 3.62 -14.75 -4.57
N ASP A 6 4.86 -15.21 -4.66
CA ASP A 6 6.04 -14.34 -4.70
C ASP A 6 6.03 -13.29 -3.59
N ALA A 7 5.75 -13.75 -2.37
CA ALA A 7 5.69 -12.88 -1.21
C ALA A 7 7.07 -12.36 -0.85
N VAL A 8 7.16 -11.05 -0.60
CA VAL A 8 8.38 -10.40 -0.13
C VAL A 8 8.08 -9.77 1.23
N ASP A 9 8.90 -10.11 2.21
CA ASP A 9 8.81 -9.56 3.56
C ASP A 9 9.91 -8.51 3.71
N TYR A 10 9.51 -7.29 4.07
CA TYR A 10 10.42 -6.16 4.21
C TYR A 10 10.85 -5.91 5.67
N SER A 11 10.63 -6.88 6.56
CA SER A 11 10.91 -6.70 7.99
C SER A 11 12.38 -6.44 8.29
N LEU A 12 13.30 -7.08 7.58
CA LEU A 12 14.73 -6.83 7.77
C LEU A 12 15.12 -5.42 7.34
N LYS A 13 14.59 -4.98 6.20
CA LYS A 13 14.84 -3.63 5.68
C LYS A 13 14.26 -2.57 6.62
N ARG A 14 13.06 -2.82 7.14
CA ARG A 14 12.40 -1.98 8.11
C ARG A 14 13.22 -1.87 9.40
N ARG A 15 13.71 -3.00 9.89
CA ARG A 15 14.57 -3.04 11.08
C ARG A 15 15.85 -2.24 10.86
N ALA A 16 16.48 -2.39 9.70
CA ALA A 16 17.70 -1.64 9.36
C ALA A 16 17.46 -0.13 9.39
N THR A 17 16.33 0.32 8.85
CA THR A 17 15.94 1.73 8.88
C THR A 17 15.75 2.21 10.31
N LEU A 18 15.07 1.43 11.15
CA LEU A 18 14.84 1.78 12.56
C LEU A 18 16.15 1.81 13.35
N VAL A 19 17.05 0.87 13.11
CA VAL A 19 18.37 0.84 13.75
C VAL A 19 19.14 2.12 13.38
N SER A 20 19.14 2.51 12.11
CA SER A 20 19.79 3.75 11.67
C SER A 20 19.20 4.97 12.37
N LEU A 21 17.88 5.01 12.51
CA LEU A 21 17.18 6.08 13.21
C LEU A 21 17.60 6.18 14.67
N PHE A 22 17.60 5.05 15.36
CA PHE A 22 17.94 5.01 16.80
C PHE A 22 19.42 5.27 17.05
N LYS A 23 20.28 4.99 16.08
CA LYS A 23 21.72 5.34 16.17
C LYS A 23 22.01 6.79 15.78
N GLY A 24 21.00 7.52 15.30
CA GLY A 24 21.16 8.90 14.88
C GLY A 24 21.77 9.10 13.50
N THR A 25 21.96 8.03 12.72
CA THR A 25 22.45 8.15 11.35
C THR A 25 21.38 8.60 10.36
N THR A 26 20.11 8.43 10.73
CA THR A 26 18.96 8.96 10.00
C THR A 26 18.17 9.84 10.96
N SER A 27 17.81 11.05 10.55
CA SER A 27 17.04 11.95 11.42
C SER A 27 15.57 11.53 11.48
N VAL A 28 14.90 11.88 12.60
CA VAL A 28 13.46 11.65 12.75
C VAL A 28 12.67 12.40 11.68
N ILE A 29 13.13 13.59 11.31
CA ILE A 29 12.49 14.39 10.26
C ILE A 29 12.53 13.63 8.92
N ASP A 30 13.66 13.02 8.59
CA ASP A 30 13.80 12.25 7.35
C ASP A 30 13.03 10.94 7.37
N ALA A 31 12.93 10.30 8.52
CA ALA A 31 12.22 9.02 8.67
C ALA A 31 10.71 9.21 8.74
N CYS A 32 10.24 10.32 9.29
CA CYS A 32 8.82 10.61 9.52
C CYS A 32 8.33 11.69 8.57
N ASN A 33 8.49 11.43 7.27
CA ASN A 33 8.27 12.44 6.24
C ASN A 33 7.20 12.03 5.22
N ALA A 34 6.19 11.30 5.64
CA ALA A 34 5.10 10.92 4.75
C ALA A 34 4.55 12.16 4.05
N ASP A 35 4.42 12.09 2.72
CA ASP A 35 3.90 13.22 1.95
C ASP A 35 2.40 13.43 2.24
N PRO A 36 1.84 14.59 1.86
CA PRO A 36 0.44 14.89 2.14
C PRO A 36 -0.54 13.88 1.54
N TYR A 37 -0.23 13.30 0.38
CA TYR A 37 -1.10 12.30 -0.25
C TYR A 37 -1.12 11.02 0.57
N LEU A 38 0.04 10.57 1.06
CA LEU A 38 0.12 9.37 1.88
C LEU A 38 -0.58 9.57 3.22
N LYS A 39 -0.41 10.73 3.84
CA LYS A 39 -1.10 11.07 5.10
C LYS A 39 -2.62 11.09 4.92
N SER A 40 -3.09 11.67 3.83
CA SER A 40 -4.50 11.73 3.50
C SER A 40 -5.06 10.32 3.25
N ALA A 41 -4.32 9.50 2.50
CA ALA A 41 -4.70 8.12 2.23
C ALA A 41 -4.80 7.33 3.54
N ALA A 42 -3.84 7.50 4.44
CA ALA A 42 -3.85 6.83 5.73
C ALA A 42 -5.06 7.23 6.58
N LYS A 43 -5.43 8.49 6.53
CA LYS A 43 -6.58 9.00 7.28
C LYS A 43 -7.89 8.43 6.78
N TYR A 44 -8.09 8.36 5.46
CA TYR A 44 -9.39 7.99 4.88
C TYR A 44 -9.49 6.52 4.50
N HIS A 45 -8.39 5.84 4.22
CA HIS A 45 -8.39 4.46 3.74
C HIS A 45 -7.55 3.51 4.58
N GLY A 46 -6.83 4.02 5.58
CA GLY A 46 -5.98 3.19 6.42
C GLY A 46 -6.78 2.18 7.24
N GLU A 47 -6.32 0.94 7.25
CA GLU A 47 -6.90 -0.10 8.08
C GLU A 47 -6.12 -0.18 9.40
N PRO A 48 -6.74 0.05 10.55
CA PRO A 48 -6.02 0.02 11.82
C PRO A 48 -5.43 -1.35 12.12
N VAL A 49 -4.24 -1.36 12.70
CA VAL A 49 -3.61 -2.58 13.18
C VAL A 49 -3.26 -2.40 14.66
N GLU A 50 -3.23 -3.49 15.41
CA GLU A 50 -2.95 -3.46 16.85
C GLU A 50 -1.45 -3.39 17.14
N ARG A 51 -0.84 -2.29 16.70
CA ARG A 51 0.60 -2.13 16.81
C ARG A 51 0.93 -0.65 16.85
N LEU A 52 1.70 -0.23 17.84
CA LEU A 52 2.12 1.16 17.97
C LEU A 52 3.21 1.51 16.97
N CYS A 53 3.24 2.78 16.58
CA CYS A 53 4.32 3.29 15.75
C CYS A 53 5.67 3.05 16.45
N PRO A 54 6.65 2.47 15.75
CA PRO A 54 7.95 2.19 16.35
C PRO A 54 8.78 3.44 16.64
N VAL A 55 8.40 4.59 16.10
CA VAL A 55 9.13 5.85 16.26
C VAL A 55 8.51 6.72 17.33
N CYS A 56 7.27 7.13 17.19
CA CYS A 56 6.62 8.02 18.16
C CYS A 56 6.03 7.27 19.36
N ARG A 57 5.66 6.02 19.20
CA ARG A 57 5.05 5.14 20.22
C ARG A 57 3.77 5.70 20.85
N LYS A 58 3.11 6.61 20.16
CA LYS A 58 1.88 7.24 20.65
C LYS A 58 0.66 6.81 19.84
N GLU A 59 0.82 6.65 18.53
CA GLU A 59 -0.27 6.32 17.64
C GLU A 59 -0.22 4.86 17.20
N GLU A 60 -1.39 4.27 17.04
CA GLU A 60 -1.48 2.97 16.40
C GLU A 60 -1.27 3.14 14.89
N MET A 61 -0.59 2.15 14.31
CA MET A 61 -0.32 2.15 12.88
C MET A 61 -1.59 1.84 12.09
N VAL A 62 -1.62 2.32 10.84
CA VAL A 62 -2.60 1.88 9.86
C VAL A 62 -1.85 1.24 8.69
N GLU A 63 -2.52 0.40 7.95
CA GLU A 63 -1.97 -0.22 6.75
C GLU A 63 -2.77 0.20 5.53
N LEU A 64 -2.05 0.44 4.45
CA LEU A 64 -2.62 0.71 3.13
C LEU A 64 -2.16 -0.37 2.17
N ARG A 65 -3.06 -0.80 1.28
CA ARG A 65 -2.78 -1.80 0.27
C ARG A 65 -2.94 -1.17 -1.11
N TYR A 66 -1.84 -1.16 -1.86
CA TYR A 66 -1.81 -0.63 -3.23
C TYR A 66 -1.73 -1.80 -4.20
N ALA A 67 -2.56 -1.78 -5.23
CA ALA A 67 -2.54 -2.81 -6.28
C ALA A 67 -1.91 -2.26 -7.55
N PHE A 68 -0.91 -2.96 -8.07
CA PHE A 68 -0.18 -2.59 -9.29
C PHE A 68 -0.15 -3.76 -10.26
N GLY A 69 -0.28 -3.48 -11.53
CA GLY A 69 -0.13 -4.49 -12.55
C GLY A 69 -0.60 -4.02 -13.92
N ASP A 70 0.02 -4.55 -14.96
CA ASP A 70 -0.32 -4.20 -16.35
C ASP A 70 -1.76 -4.59 -16.66
N GLN A 71 -2.25 -5.70 -16.11
CA GLN A 71 -3.61 -6.15 -16.35
C GLN A 71 -4.66 -5.26 -15.69
N LEU A 72 -4.28 -4.43 -14.75
CA LEU A 72 -5.18 -3.46 -14.13
C LEU A 72 -5.39 -2.22 -15.00
N GLY A 73 -4.50 -1.98 -15.97
CA GLY A 73 -4.58 -0.84 -16.86
C GLY A 73 -4.59 0.48 -16.07
N GLN A 74 -5.57 1.33 -16.33
CA GLN A 74 -5.69 2.62 -15.65
C GLN A 74 -5.97 2.51 -14.15
N TYR A 75 -6.38 1.34 -13.67
CA TYR A 75 -6.67 1.12 -12.25
C TYR A 75 -5.44 0.68 -11.45
N SER A 76 -4.29 0.56 -12.12
CA SER A 76 -3.03 0.27 -11.44
C SER A 76 -2.63 1.42 -10.51
N GLY A 77 -2.10 1.09 -9.33
CA GLY A 77 -1.63 2.07 -8.35
C GLY A 77 -2.68 2.58 -7.38
N ARG A 78 -3.86 2.00 -7.37
CA ARG A 78 -4.94 2.43 -6.48
C ARG A 78 -4.93 1.65 -5.17
N ILE A 79 -5.43 2.32 -4.13
CA ILE A 79 -5.62 1.69 -2.82
C ILE A 79 -6.85 0.81 -2.88
N LYS A 80 -6.71 -0.40 -2.34
CA LYS A 80 -7.79 -1.38 -2.30
C LYS A 80 -7.94 -1.96 -0.90
N SER A 81 -9.18 -2.21 -0.49
CA SER A 81 -9.46 -2.91 0.75
C SER A 81 -9.19 -4.40 0.59
N VAL A 82 -9.13 -5.12 1.71
CA VAL A 82 -8.98 -6.58 1.70
C VAL A 82 -10.11 -7.23 0.90
N ALA A 83 -11.34 -6.78 1.11
CA ALA A 83 -12.51 -7.32 0.40
C ALA A 83 -12.41 -7.09 -1.11
N GLU A 84 -11.99 -5.90 -1.51
CA GLU A 84 -11.78 -5.58 -2.93
C GLU A 84 -10.70 -6.46 -3.57
N LEU A 85 -9.62 -6.70 -2.84
CA LEU A 85 -8.54 -7.57 -3.33
C LEU A 85 -8.99 -9.02 -3.49
N GLU A 86 -9.83 -9.51 -2.59
CA GLU A 86 -10.40 -10.85 -2.68
C GLU A 86 -11.24 -11.02 -3.94
N GLU A 87 -12.03 -10.01 -4.28
CA GLU A 87 -12.81 -10.00 -5.53
C GLU A 87 -11.89 -9.92 -6.75
N MET A 88 -10.88 -9.04 -6.70
CA MET A 88 -9.97 -8.82 -7.82
C MET A 88 -9.14 -10.06 -8.18
N GLN A 89 -8.82 -10.92 -7.22
CA GLN A 89 -8.02 -12.11 -7.52
C GLN A 89 -8.74 -13.08 -8.47
N ASP A 90 -10.06 -13.01 -8.55
CA ASP A 90 -10.86 -13.82 -9.48
C ASP A 90 -11.15 -13.10 -10.78
N GLU A 91 -10.93 -11.79 -10.86
CA GLU A 91 -11.19 -10.97 -12.03
C GLU A 91 -9.94 -10.71 -12.88
N PHE A 92 -8.77 -10.72 -12.28
CA PHE A 92 -7.51 -10.42 -12.95
C PHE A 92 -6.56 -11.60 -12.86
N GLY A 93 -5.77 -11.78 -13.91
CA GLY A 93 -4.82 -12.90 -13.98
C GLY A 93 -3.62 -12.72 -13.07
N GLU A 94 -3.12 -11.50 -12.97
CA GLU A 94 -1.98 -11.20 -12.11
C GLU A 94 -1.91 -9.72 -11.79
N PHE A 95 -1.67 -9.43 -10.53
CA PHE A 95 -1.34 -8.09 -10.05
C PHE A 95 -0.57 -8.21 -8.75
N ARG A 96 0.16 -7.15 -8.40
CA ARG A 96 0.97 -7.15 -7.19
C ARG A 96 0.39 -6.18 -6.16
N VAL A 97 0.37 -6.64 -4.92
CA VAL A 97 -0.12 -5.84 -3.79
C VAL A 97 1.07 -5.43 -2.93
N TYR A 98 1.14 -4.14 -2.60
CA TYR A 98 2.12 -3.60 -1.67
C TYR A 98 1.41 -3.12 -0.42
N VAL A 99 1.85 -3.62 0.72
CA VAL A 99 1.29 -3.23 2.02
C VAL A 99 2.27 -2.25 2.67
N VAL A 100 1.78 -1.07 2.99
CA VAL A 100 2.55 0.02 3.59
C VAL A 100 1.97 0.33 4.95
N GLU A 101 2.82 0.38 5.98
CA GLU A 101 2.40 0.89 7.28
C GLU A 101 2.61 2.40 7.33
N VAL A 102 1.72 3.12 7.97
CA VAL A 102 1.80 4.58 8.12
C VAL A 102 1.38 4.97 9.52
N CYS A 103 2.15 5.86 10.14
CA CYS A 103 1.75 6.52 11.38
C CYS A 103 1.08 7.85 11.03
N ARG A 104 -0.20 7.98 11.39
CA ARG A 104 -0.94 9.21 11.13
C ARG A 104 -0.48 10.39 11.98
N GLY A 105 0.24 10.12 13.06
CA GLY A 105 0.77 11.14 13.95
C GLY A 105 2.09 11.71 13.47
N CYS A 106 3.15 10.89 13.50
CA CYS A 106 4.50 11.39 13.19
C CYS A 106 4.88 11.33 11.72
N GLY A 107 4.17 10.55 10.91
CA GLY A 107 4.49 10.43 9.47
C GLY A 107 5.46 9.30 9.13
N TRP A 108 5.79 8.43 10.07
CA TRP A 108 6.57 7.22 9.78
C TRP A 108 5.82 6.38 8.75
N HIS A 109 6.51 5.84 7.77
CA HIS A 109 5.94 4.93 6.80
C HIS A 109 7.01 3.97 6.28
N HIS A 110 6.62 2.76 5.97
CA HIS A 110 7.52 1.76 5.41
C HIS A 110 6.72 0.65 4.72
N LEU A 111 7.29 0.09 3.67
CA LEU A 111 6.79 -1.15 3.11
C LEU A 111 6.99 -2.27 4.14
N ILE A 112 5.97 -3.09 4.34
CA ILE A 112 6.07 -4.24 5.24
C ILE A 112 5.94 -5.57 4.51
N TYR A 113 5.21 -5.58 3.40
CA TYR A 113 4.93 -6.82 2.68
C TYR A 113 4.52 -6.55 1.25
N SER A 114 4.82 -7.46 0.35
CA SER A 114 4.24 -7.46 -0.99
C SER A 114 4.04 -8.90 -1.47
N PHE A 115 3.06 -9.08 -2.34
CA PHE A 115 2.73 -10.40 -2.88
C PHE A 115 1.95 -10.26 -4.18
N LYS A 116 1.93 -11.34 -4.96
CA LYS A 116 1.11 -11.40 -6.17
C LYS A 116 -0.21 -12.07 -5.89
N LEU A 117 -1.25 -11.57 -6.51
CA LEU A 117 -2.59 -12.15 -6.54
C LEU A 117 -3.04 -12.33 -7.97
N GLY A 118 -4.16 -13.01 -8.16
CA GLY A 118 -4.74 -13.27 -9.46
C GLY A 118 -4.92 -14.75 -9.71
N ASP A 119 -5.72 -15.10 -10.71
CA ASP A 119 -6.03 -16.50 -11.04
C ASP A 119 -5.05 -17.12 -12.07
N GLY A 120 -4.07 -16.35 -12.50
CA GLY A 120 -3.07 -16.80 -13.47
C GLY A 120 -3.52 -16.76 -14.91
N LYS A 121 -4.76 -16.36 -15.18
CA LYS A 121 -5.29 -16.30 -16.54
C LYS A 121 -5.06 -14.91 -17.12
N TYR A 122 -4.38 -14.86 -18.27
CA TYR A 122 -4.15 -13.59 -18.94
C TYR A 122 -5.46 -12.97 -19.42
N ARG A 123 -5.62 -11.68 -19.13
CA ARG A 123 -6.73 -10.86 -19.62
C ARG A 123 -6.19 -9.53 -20.10
N LYS A 124 -6.84 -8.96 -21.12
CA LYS A 124 -6.46 -7.63 -21.56
C LYS A 124 -6.80 -6.61 -20.49
N PRO A 125 -5.97 -5.55 -20.32
CA PRO A 125 -6.30 -4.47 -19.39
C PRO A 125 -7.67 -3.87 -19.69
N PRO A 126 -8.39 -3.37 -18.67
CA PRO A 126 -9.68 -2.72 -18.91
C PRO A 126 -9.57 -1.57 -19.88
N ARG A 127 -10.56 -1.43 -20.76
CA ARG A 127 -10.62 -0.29 -21.66
C ARG A 127 -10.86 0.98 -20.88
N LYS A 128 -10.16 2.03 -21.28
CA LYS A 128 -10.43 3.35 -20.76
C LYS A 128 -11.72 3.87 -21.41
N VAL A 129 -12.78 3.96 -20.63
CA VAL A 129 -14.05 4.53 -21.06
C VAL A 129 -14.05 6.01 -20.70
N ARG A 130 -14.22 6.88 -21.68
CA ARG A 130 -14.27 8.33 -21.45
C ARG A 130 -15.71 8.78 -21.29
N THR A 131 -16.13 8.90 -20.06
CA THR A 131 -17.35 9.62 -19.69
C THR A 131 -16.93 10.82 -18.86
N LEU A 132 -17.84 11.75 -18.61
CA LEU A 132 -17.56 12.89 -17.73
C LEU A 132 -17.17 12.40 -16.33
N GLU A 133 -17.83 11.36 -15.85
CA GLU A 133 -17.52 10.76 -14.56
C GLU A 133 -16.12 10.14 -14.53
N ASP A 134 -15.77 9.42 -15.59
CA ASP A 134 -14.45 8.82 -15.71
C ASP A 134 -13.35 9.87 -15.75
N ASP A 135 -13.58 10.96 -16.48
CA ASP A 135 -12.62 12.06 -16.55
C ASP A 135 -12.41 12.71 -15.17
N ASP A 136 -13.49 12.96 -14.45
CA ASP A 136 -13.42 13.50 -13.09
C ASP A 136 -12.71 12.52 -12.15
N PHE A 137 -13.01 11.25 -12.28
CA PHE A 137 -12.43 10.20 -11.46
C PHE A 137 -10.93 10.05 -11.71
N VAL A 138 -10.51 10.09 -12.98
CA VAL A 138 -9.10 9.97 -13.35
C VAL A 138 -8.28 11.15 -12.86
N ARG A 139 -8.88 12.33 -12.81
CA ARG A 139 -8.21 13.53 -12.29
C ARG A 139 -8.18 13.61 -10.78
N GLY A 140 -9.09 12.90 -10.14
CA GLY A 140 -9.23 12.90 -8.69
C GLY A 140 -8.14 12.14 -7.95
#